data_37cedcf249e60d2b366e78c65a85b196
#
_entry.id   37cedcf249e60d2b366e78c65a85b196
#
_cell.length_a   1.000
_cell.length_b   1.000
_cell.length_c   1.000
_cell.angle_alpha   90.00
_cell.angle_beta   90.00
_cell.angle_gamma   90.00
#
_symmetry.space_group_name_H-M   'P 1'
#
loop_
_entity.id
_entity.type
_entity.pdbx_description
1 polymer ?
#
loop_
_entity_poly.entity_id
_entity_poly.type
_entity_poly.pdbx_seq_one_letter_code
_entity_poly.pdbx_strand_id
1 'polypeptide(L)'
;MVVARTPGTGEKARNMKHTLARITALLMLSVAALLAADVSKPVKVFLLAGQSNMEGKASNGLLNYQATNAATKDLFAHLRKDDQWIVRDDVFIKFLGRKGPLTVGYGSPGATGVELEFGTAMGNHFGEPVILVKAAWGGHSLFKLFRSPSAGFPESLEKELADAQASVKKSNEKNGKNAPLPTMEDIKKDYGSSYRNMMKEVKDVMDNHATMFPELKGRPAELAGFVWFQGFNDIFGAEKEYESNMKHFINDVRKDLNKPKLPFVIGALGQNGSKPASGGMLVVREAQMAMNDVPEFKGNVKAFRADLLVDKAAEEMFPNWQKNPEWSHTGSDRPYHYYGSAIWFNRIGKAMGDAMKELSAAK
;
A
#
# COMPACT_ATOMS: atom_id res chain seq x y z
N MET A 1 -78.82 24.38 33.60
CA MET A 1 -78.21 24.82 32.34
C MET A 1 -76.66 24.94 32.58
N VAL A 2 -75.94 23.91 32.20
CA VAL A 2 -74.51 23.84 32.44
C VAL A 2 -73.80 24.28 31.14
N VAL A 3 -73.12 25.41 31.21
CA VAL A 3 -72.37 25.94 30.05
C VAL A 3 -70.98 25.26 30.03
N ALA A 4 -70.76 24.41 29.03
CA ALA A 4 -69.45 23.81 28.77
C ALA A 4 -68.49 24.88 28.19
N ARG A 5 -67.38 25.16 28.91
CA ARG A 5 -66.30 26.01 28.41
C ARG A 5 -65.43 25.21 27.45
N THR A 6 -65.39 25.64 26.20
CA THR A 6 -64.42 25.15 25.20
C THR A 6 -63.00 25.65 25.53
N PRO A 7 -61.98 24.80 25.44
CA PRO A 7 -60.58 25.24 25.72
C PRO A 7 -60.11 26.22 24.65
N GLY A 8 -59.51 27.33 25.12
CA GLY A 8 -59.10 28.43 24.25
C GLY A 8 -57.95 28.07 23.28
N THR A 9 -57.99 28.64 22.07
CA THR A 9 -57.05 28.46 20.97
C THR A 9 -55.57 28.76 21.35
N GLY A 10 -55.32 29.50 22.43
CA GLY A 10 -54.00 29.84 22.94
C GLY A 10 -53.26 28.67 23.60
N GLU A 11 -53.98 27.76 24.25
CA GLU A 11 -53.40 26.62 24.98
C GLU A 11 -52.95 25.51 23.98
N LYS A 12 -53.68 25.29 22.92
CA LYS A 12 -53.29 24.39 21.81
C LYS A 12 -52.06 24.87 21.08
N ALA A 13 -51.93 26.18 20.79
CA ALA A 13 -50.79 26.76 20.11
C ALA A 13 -49.49 26.71 20.99
N ARG A 14 -49.64 26.89 22.33
CA ARG A 14 -48.55 26.81 23.26
C ARG A 14 -48.02 25.35 23.41
N ASN A 15 -48.95 24.38 23.52
CA ASN A 15 -48.59 22.99 23.56
C ASN A 15 -47.93 22.48 22.28
N MET A 16 -48.38 22.97 21.09
CA MET A 16 -47.80 22.62 19.82
C MET A 16 -46.34 23.17 19.68
N LYS A 17 -46.08 24.41 20.13
CA LYS A 17 -44.73 24.97 20.20
C LYS A 17 -43.80 24.21 21.12
N HIS A 18 -44.25 23.76 22.28
CA HIS A 18 -43.46 22.94 23.19
C HIS A 18 -43.21 21.53 22.65
N THR A 19 -44.15 20.94 21.92
CA THR A 19 -43.99 19.64 21.26
C THR A 19 -43.02 19.75 20.08
N LEU A 20 -43.10 20.79 19.26
CA LEU A 20 -42.14 21.03 18.16
C LEU A 20 -40.71 21.24 18.69
N ALA A 21 -40.52 22.05 19.72
CA ALA A 21 -39.21 22.29 20.34
C ALA A 21 -38.61 21.02 20.94
N ARG A 22 -39.42 20.13 21.55
CA ARG A 22 -38.98 18.84 22.04
C ARG A 22 -38.55 17.88 20.93
N ILE A 23 -39.33 17.83 19.83
CA ILE A 23 -38.98 17.01 18.64
C ILE A 23 -37.68 17.49 18.02
N THR A 24 -37.49 18.80 17.88
CA THR A 24 -36.27 19.39 17.31
C THR A 24 -35.04 19.11 18.22
N ALA A 25 -35.21 19.23 19.55
CA ALA A 25 -34.16 18.94 20.51
C ALA A 25 -33.80 17.45 20.52
N LEU A 26 -34.78 16.52 20.41
CA LEU A 26 -34.51 15.07 20.30
C LEU A 26 -33.80 14.73 18.98
N LEU A 27 -34.19 15.35 17.87
CA LEU A 27 -33.51 15.18 16.58
C LEU A 27 -32.07 15.69 16.63
N MET A 28 -31.81 16.84 17.23
CA MET A 28 -30.45 17.36 17.39
C MET A 28 -29.60 16.49 18.32
N LEU A 29 -30.17 15.96 19.41
CA LEU A 29 -29.47 15.02 20.29
C LEU A 29 -29.16 13.69 19.59
N SER A 30 -30.08 13.18 18.77
CA SER A 30 -29.85 11.93 18.03
C SER A 30 -28.78 12.10 16.94
N VAL A 31 -28.75 13.23 16.23
CA VAL A 31 -27.70 13.56 15.24
C VAL A 31 -26.36 13.77 15.94
N ALA A 32 -26.32 14.47 17.07
CA ALA A 32 -25.08 14.64 17.85
C ALA A 32 -24.56 13.32 18.42
N ALA A 33 -25.44 12.41 18.86
CA ALA A 33 -25.07 11.09 19.32
C ALA A 33 -24.55 10.17 18.18
N LEU A 34 -25.14 10.26 16.97
CA LEU A 34 -24.61 9.56 15.79
C LEU A 34 -23.23 10.08 15.38
N LEU A 35 -23.03 11.40 15.39
CA LEU A 35 -21.75 12.01 15.10
C LEU A 35 -20.69 11.66 16.17
N ALA A 36 -21.06 11.65 17.44
CA ALA A 36 -20.17 11.25 18.53
C ALA A 36 -19.81 9.76 18.49
N ALA A 37 -20.74 8.89 18.13
CA ALA A 37 -20.48 7.46 17.94
C ALA A 37 -19.55 7.20 16.74
N ASP A 38 -19.65 8.01 15.70
CA ASP A 38 -18.78 7.90 14.52
C ASP A 38 -17.35 8.37 14.79
N VAL A 39 -17.16 9.41 15.60
CA VAL A 39 -15.83 9.91 16.00
C VAL A 39 -15.10 8.93 16.94
N SER A 40 -15.81 8.08 17.67
CA SER A 40 -15.19 7.07 18.57
C SER A 40 -14.54 5.90 17.82
N LYS A 41 -14.94 5.65 16.57
CA LYS A 41 -14.36 4.57 15.77
C LYS A 41 -12.96 4.93 15.29
N PRO A 42 -11.98 4.01 15.40
CA PRO A 42 -10.61 4.27 14.98
C PRO A 42 -10.49 4.43 13.46
N VAL A 43 -9.45 5.14 13.03
CA VAL A 43 -9.00 5.13 11.64
C VAL A 43 -8.14 3.89 11.43
N LYS A 44 -8.47 3.05 10.45
CA LYS A 44 -7.69 1.85 10.11
C LYS A 44 -6.48 2.23 9.26
N VAL A 45 -5.28 2.00 9.76
CA VAL A 45 -4.03 2.34 9.08
C VAL A 45 -3.39 1.09 8.48
N PHE A 46 -3.09 1.12 7.18
CA PHE A 46 -2.38 0.06 6.46
C PHE A 46 -1.05 0.57 5.94
N LEU A 47 0.02 -0.16 6.22
CA LEU A 47 1.35 0.13 5.68
C LEU A 47 1.57 -0.67 4.40
N LEU A 48 1.89 0.02 3.29
CA LEU A 48 2.24 -0.56 2.00
C LEU A 48 3.71 -0.29 1.73
N ALA A 49 4.55 -1.33 1.75
CA ALA A 49 5.99 -1.15 1.60
C ALA A 49 6.58 -2.06 0.51
N GLY A 50 7.67 -1.60 -0.10
CA GLY A 50 8.34 -2.34 -1.16
C GLY A 50 9.20 -1.47 -2.07
N GLN A 51 9.38 -1.94 -3.30
CA GLN A 51 10.18 -1.26 -4.32
C GLN A 51 9.32 -0.66 -5.44
N SER A 52 9.88 -0.45 -6.63
CA SER A 52 9.23 0.21 -7.76
C SER A 52 7.83 -0.33 -8.11
N ASN A 53 7.56 -1.61 -7.93
CA ASN A 53 6.23 -2.18 -8.17
C ASN A 53 5.24 -1.78 -7.07
N MET A 54 5.68 -1.60 -5.83
CA MET A 54 4.86 -0.99 -4.79
C MET A 54 4.70 0.53 -5.00
N GLU A 55 5.71 1.23 -5.56
CA GLU A 55 5.49 2.62 -5.99
C GLU A 55 4.32 2.71 -6.96
N GLY A 56 4.20 1.76 -7.93
CA GLY A 56 3.20 1.74 -8.97
C GLY A 56 3.71 2.30 -10.29
N LYS A 57 3.59 1.51 -11.35
CA LYS A 57 4.18 1.78 -12.67
C LYS A 57 3.16 1.73 -13.82
N ALA A 58 1.88 1.56 -13.53
CA ALA A 58 0.84 1.67 -14.56
C ALA A 58 0.62 3.14 -14.92
N SER A 59 0.92 3.53 -16.15
CA SER A 59 0.74 4.91 -16.62
C SER A 59 -0.72 5.33 -16.50
N ASN A 60 -0.99 6.54 -16.01
CA ASN A 60 -2.36 7.07 -15.90
C ASN A 60 -3.03 7.22 -17.28
N GLY A 61 -2.27 7.45 -18.35
CA GLY A 61 -2.78 7.47 -19.72
C GLY A 61 -3.35 6.11 -20.14
N LEU A 62 -2.57 5.04 -19.91
CA LEU A 62 -3.02 3.67 -20.15
C LEU A 62 -4.23 3.30 -19.28
N LEU A 63 -4.19 3.63 -18.00
CA LEU A 63 -5.28 3.36 -17.07
C LEU A 63 -6.58 4.05 -17.53
N ASN A 64 -6.52 5.32 -17.95
CA ASN A 64 -7.66 6.05 -18.50
C ASN A 64 -8.21 5.38 -19.77
N TYR A 65 -7.33 4.97 -20.69
CA TYR A 65 -7.74 4.28 -21.89
C TYR A 65 -8.47 2.96 -21.56
N GLN A 66 -7.86 2.11 -20.75
CA GLN A 66 -8.42 0.80 -20.40
C GLN A 66 -9.73 0.91 -19.60
N ALA A 67 -9.88 1.96 -18.78
CA ALA A 67 -11.11 2.21 -18.02
C ALA A 67 -12.30 2.69 -18.87
N THR A 68 -12.06 3.06 -20.13
CA THR A 68 -13.12 3.50 -21.08
C THR A 68 -13.27 2.57 -22.28
N ASN A 69 -12.27 1.72 -22.56
CA ASN A 69 -12.31 0.78 -23.66
C ASN A 69 -13.35 -0.33 -23.43
N ALA A 70 -14.16 -0.63 -24.43
CA ALA A 70 -15.25 -1.61 -24.32
C ALA A 70 -14.84 -2.99 -23.82
N ALA A 71 -13.61 -3.44 -24.14
CA ALA A 71 -13.10 -4.74 -23.78
C ALA A 71 -12.58 -4.84 -22.31
N THR A 72 -12.25 -3.70 -21.69
CA THR A 72 -11.56 -3.69 -20.38
C THR A 72 -12.22 -2.83 -19.31
N LYS A 73 -13.15 -1.93 -19.68
CA LYS A 73 -13.79 -0.97 -18.78
C LYS A 73 -14.43 -1.61 -17.55
N ASP A 74 -15.00 -2.79 -17.69
CA ASP A 74 -15.71 -3.46 -16.60
C ASP A 74 -14.79 -3.84 -15.43
N LEU A 75 -13.48 -4.01 -15.69
CA LEU A 75 -12.48 -4.23 -14.65
C LEU A 75 -12.31 -3.02 -13.73
N PHE A 76 -12.60 -1.82 -14.22
CA PHE A 76 -12.40 -0.57 -13.52
C PHE A 76 -13.72 0.15 -13.17
N ALA A 77 -14.88 -0.42 -13.53
CA ALA A 77 -16.18 0.21 -13.37
C ALA A 77 -16.46 0.63 -11.92
N HIS A 78 -16.08 -0.19 -10.95
CA HIS A 78 -16.27 0.09 -9.52
C HIS A 78 -15.34 1.20 -8.96
N LEU A 79 -14.35 1.62 -9.74
CA LEU A 79 -13.42 2.74 -9.42
C LEU A 79 -13.86 4.05 -10.06
N ARG A 80 -14.98 4.03 -10.80
CA ARG A 80 -15.47 5.18 -11.59
C ARG A 80 -16.91 5.52 -11.24
N LYS A 81 -17.24 6.79 -11.34
CA LYS A 81 -18.58 7.31 -11.24
C LYS A 81 -18.72 8.49 -12.20
N ASP A 82 -19.80 8.50 -12.99
CA ASP A 82 -20.10 9.57 -13.96
C ASP A 82 -18.89 9.88 -14.88
N ASP A 83 -18.27 8.82 -15.42
CA ASP A 83 -17.05 8.85 -16.25
C ASP A 83 -15.81 9.46 -15.62
N GLN A 84 -15.83 9.71 -14.32
CA GLN A 84 -14.67 10.20 -13.55
C GLN A 84 -14.11 9.11 -12.61
N TRP A 85 -12.85 9.22 -12.26
CA TRP A 85 -12.28 8.43 -11.18
C TRP A 85 -12.88 8.85 -9.84
N ILE A 86 -13.28 7.88 -9.04
CA ILE A 86 -13.74 8.14 -7.68
C ILE A 86 -12.60 8.74 -6.87
N VAL A 87 -12.86 9.85 -6.21
CA VAL A 87 -12.04 10.40 -5.13
C VAL A 87 -12.72 9.96 -3.84
N ARG A 88 -12.06 9.08 -3.08
CA ARG A 88 -12.64 8.51 -1.85
C ARG A 88 -12.66 9.57 -0.75
N ASP A 89 -13.76 9.66 -0.03
CA ASP A 89 -13.92 10.53 1.16
C ASP A 89 -13.70 9.78 2.49
N ASP A 90 -13.59 8.45 2.40
CA ASP A 90 -13.38 7.54 3.51
C ASP A 90 -12.01 6.84 3.48
N VAL A 91 -11.25 6.96 2.39
CA VAL A 91 -9.90 6.38 2.24
C VAL A 91 -8.90 7.46 1.88
N PHE A 92 -7.85 7.58 2.68
CA PHE A 92 -6.77 8.54 2.52
C PHE A 92 -5.45 7.82 2.26
N ILE A 93 -4.52 8.51 1.63
CA ILE A 93 -3.18 7.99 1.37
C ILE A 93 -2.10 9.03 1.65
N LYS A 94 -1.01 8.58 2.28
CA LYS A 94 0.27 9.30 2.35
C LYS A 94 1.31 8.48 1.61
N PHE A 95 1.92 9.05 0.58
CA PHE A 95 3.04 8.47 -0.13
C PHE A 95 4.20 9.45 -0.17
N LEU A 96 5.16 9.26 0.73
CA LEU A 96 6.28 10.17 0.94
C LEU A 96 5.77 11.61 1.13
N GLY A 97 6.20 12.56 0.28
CA GLY A 97 5.77 13.97 0.34
C GLY A 97 4.35 14.26 -0.16
N ARG A 98 3.60 13.26 -0.68
CA ARG A 98 2.24 13.44 -1.22
C ARG A 98 1.21 12.84 -0.28
N LYS A 99 0.07 13.51 -0.11
CA LYS A 99 -1.05 13.03 0.70
C LYS A 99 -2.38 13.55 0.17
N GLY A 100 -3.47 12.85 0.46
CA GLY A 100 -4.84 13.27 0.12
C GLY A 100 -5.83 12.09 0.14
N PRO A 101 -7.06 12.31 -0.30
CA PRO A 101 -8.02 11.26 -0.52
C PRO A 101 -7.53 10.30 -1.61
N LEU A 102 -7.85 9.00 -1.46
CA LEU A 102 -7.41 8.00 -2.42
C LEU A 102 -8.11 8.18 -3.77
N THR A 103 -7.33 8.27 -4.82
CA THR A 103 -7.73 8.25 -6.22
C THR A 103 -6.54 7.81 -7.07
N VAL A 104 -6.62 7.89 -8.39
CA VAL A 104 -5.49 7.62 -9.32
C VAL A 104 -4.33 8.60 -9.11
N GLY A 105 -3.12 8.18 -9.48
CA GLY A 105 -1.94 9.06 -9.51
C GLY A 105 -1.03 8.99 -8.27
N TYR A 106 -1.27 8.07 -7.35
CA TYR A 106 -0.37 7.84 -6.21
C TYR A 106 0.74 6.80 -6.50
N GLY A 107 1.03 6.54 -7.78
CA GLY A 107 2.20 5.80 -8.24
C GLY A 107 3.46 6.65 -8.38
N SER A 108 4.42 6.21 -9.19
CA SER A 108 5.50 7.04 -9.74
C SER A 108 4.91 8.24 -10.49
N PRO A 109 5.68 9.29 -10.80
CA PRO A 109 5.15 10.44 -11.52
C PRO A 109 4.33 10.04 -12.77
N GLY A 110 3.05 10.43 -12.80
CA GLY A 110 2.13 10.08 -13.90
C GLY A 110 1.63 8.63 -13.91
N ALA A 111 1.77 7.90 -12.81
CA ALA A 111 1.37 6.49 -12.69
C ALA A 111 0.51 6.21 -11.47
N THR A 112 -0.11 5.04 -11.48
CA THR A 112 -0.89 4.44 -10.39
C THR A 112 -0.36 3.03 -10.12
N GLY A 113 -0.51 2.52 -8.91
CA GLY A 113 -0.10 1.17 -8.52
C GLY A 113 -1.22 0.39 -7.84
N VAL A 114 -0.82 -0.60 -7.05
CA VAL A 114 -1.71 -1.50 -6.31
C VAL A 114 -2.54 -0.81 -5.23
N GLU A 115 -2.13 0.39 -4.79
CA GLU A 115 -2.78 1.17 -3.74
C GLU A 115 -4.23 1.50 -4.07
N LEU A 116 -4.56 1.72 -5.35
CA LEU A 116 -5.90 2.12 -5.77
C LEU A 116 -6.93 1.03 -5.46
N GLU A 117 -6.66 -0.19 -5.90
CA GLU A 117 -7.54 -1.33 -5.66
C GLU A 117 -7.49 -1.80 -4.20
N PHE A 118 -6.29 -1.90 -3.63
CA PHE A 118 -6.15 -2.29 -2.24
C PHE A 118 -6.92 -1.34 -1.32
N GLY A 119 -6.74 -0.03 -1.48
CA GLY A 119 -7.42 0.96 -0.65
C GLY A 119 -8.92 0.97 -0.85
N THR A 120 -9.38 0.81 -2.11
CA THR A 120 -10.82 0.66 -2.40
C THR A 120 -11.39 -0.59 -1.73
N ALA A 121 -10.67 -1.73 -1.77
CA ALA A 121 -11.09 -2.95 -1.11
C ALA A 121 -11.17 -2.81 0.42
N MET A 122 -10.22 -2.06 1.03
CA MET A 122 -10.23 -1.80 2.47
C MET A 122 -11.34 -0.83 2.87
N GLY A 123 -11.54 0.28 2.16
CA GLY A 123 -12.63 1.21 2.44
C GLY A 123 -14.01 0.58 2.29
N ASN A 124 -14.18 -0.33 1.33
CA ASN A 124 -15.44 -1.06 1.17
C ASN A 124 -15.65 -2.16 2.23
N HIS A 125 -14.59 -2.64 2.86
CA HIS A 125 -14.65 -3.71 3.86
C HIS A 125 -14.86 -3.18 5.27
N PHE A 126 -14.17 -2.09 5.64
CA PHE A 126 -14.29 -1.47 6.96
C PHE A 126 -15.37 -0.39 6.94
N GLY A 127 -16.14 -0.29 8.00
CA GLY A 127 -17.08 0.83 8.22
C GLY A 127 -16.40 2.07 8.81
N GLU A 128 -15.10 1.98 9.06
CA GLU A 128 -14.23 3.04 9.58
C GLU A 128 -13.39 3.65 8.45
N PRO A 129 -12.99 4.93 8.57
CA PRO A 129 -12.05 5.52 7.62
C PRO A 129 -10.72 4.76 7.57
N VAL A 130 -10.09 4.77 6.40
CA VAL A 130 -8.82 4.07 6.12
C VAL A 130 -7.73 5.07 5.76
N ILE A 131 -6.52 4.86 6.26
CA ILE A 131 -5.31 5.54 5.79
C ILE A 131 -4.33 4.50 5.24
N LEU A 132 -3.85 4.72 4.04
CA LEU A 132 -2.74 4.00 3.44
C LEU A 132 -1.44 4.79 3.67
N VAL A 133 -0.47 4.19 4.34
CA VAL A 133 0.90 4.72 4.44
C VAL A 133 1.74 3.97 3.43
N LYS A 134 2.13 4.61 2.35
CA LYS A 134 2.92 3.99 1.30
C LYS A 134 4.38 4.41 1.42
N ALA A 135 5.25 3.44 1.66
CA ALA A 135 6.69 3.59 1.85
C ALA A 135 7.44 2.69 0.86
N ALA A 136 7.69 3.21 -0.34
CA ALA A 136 8.28 2.44 -1.42
C ALA A 136 9.34 3.25 -2.18
N TRP A 137 10.43 2.58 -2.57
CA TRP A 137 11.55 3.18 -3.30
C TRP A 137 12.07 2.23 -4.36
N GLY A 138 12.21 2.71 -5.59
CA GLY A 138 12.71 1.94 -6.72
C GLY A 138 14.11 1.38 -6.48
N GLY A 139 14.32 0.11 -6.82
CA GLY A 139 15.63 -0.53 -6.73
C GLY A 139 16.06 -0.99 -5.33
N HIS A 140 15.23 -0.81 -4.30
CA HIS A 140 15.60 -1.15 -2.92
C HIS A 140 15.39 -2.63 -2.61
N SER A 141 16.47 -3.31 -2.15
CA SER A 141 16.48 -4.73 -1.78
C SER A 141 16.11 -4.96 -0.32
N LEU A 142 15.60 -6.15 -0.02
CA LEU A 142 15.44 -6.63 1.35
C LEU A 142 16.81 -6.95 1.97
N PHE A 143 17.75 -7.46 1.16
CA PHE A 143 19.12 -7.76 1.56
C PHE A 143 19.85 -6.59 2.19
N LYS A 144 19.71 -5.37 1.63
CA LYS A 144 20.47 -4.20 2.07
C LYS A 144 19.57 -3.10 2.66
N LEU A 145 18.78 -2.43 1.82
CA LEU A 145 18.12 -1.19 2.22
C LEU A 145 16.92 -1.41 3.13
N PHE A 146 16.18 -2.50 2.96
CA PHE A 146 15.10 -2.90 3.86
C PHE A 146 15.55 -3.91 4.94
N ARG A 147 16.86 -4.22 5.04
CA ARG A 147 17.34 -5.16 6.04
C ARG A 147 16.94 -4.72 7.45
N SER A 148 16.22 -5.58 8.15
CA SER A 148 15.72 -5.28 9.48
C SER A 148 16.78 -5.53 10.55
N PRO A 149 16.68 -4.91 11.73
CA PRO A 149 17.75 -4.95 12.75
C PRO A 149 18.19 -6.35 13.16
N SER A 150 17.25 -7.29 13.36
CA SER A 150 17.59 -8.64 13.83
C SER A 150 18.27 -9.52 12.77
N ALA A 151 18.21 -9.12 11.49
CA ALA A 151 18.94 -9.80 10.42
C ALA A 151 20.47 -9.59 10.49
N GLY A 152 20.94 -8.63 11.30
CA GLY A 152 22.36 -8.30 11.41
C GLY A 152 22.97 -7.81 10.10
N PHE A 153 24.30 -7.83 10.00
CA PHE A 153 25.03 -7.54 8.76
C PHE A 153 25.39 -8.83 8.04
N PRO A 154 25.45 -8.83 6.69
CA PRO A 154 25.87 -10.01 5.94
C PRO A 154 27.36 -10.29 6.08
N GLU A 155 27.77 -11.55 5.88
CA GLU A 155 29.20 -11.95 5.88
C GLU A 155 30.02 -11.23 4.79
N SER A 156 29.36 -10.80 3.72
CA SER A 156 29.98 -10.09 2.60
C SER A 156 30.38 -8.63 2.88
N LEU A 157 30.12 -8.10 4.09
CA LEU A 157 30.28 -6.68 4.41
C LEU A 157 31.73 -6.16 4.18
N GLU A 158 32.76 -6.93 4.57
CA GLU A 158 34.17 -6.57 4.33
C GLU A 158 34.52 -6.51 2.84
N LYS A 159 33.98 -7.46 2.06
CA LYS A 159 34.15 -7.47 0.62
C LYS A 159 33.47 -6.25 -0.01
N GLU A 160 32.28 -5.90 0.44
CA GLU A 160 31.57 -4.72 -0.05
C GLU A 160 32.36 -3.43 0.19
N LEU A 161 32.99 -3.28 1.36
CA LEU A 161 33.86 -2.15 1.66
C LEU A 161 35.06 -2.11 0.69
N ALA A 162 35.72 -3.26 0.48
CA ALA A 162 36.88 -3.34 -0.42
C ALA A 162 36.49 -2.95 -1.87
N ASP A 163 35.37 -3.48 -2.36
CA ASP A 163 34.85 -3.20 -3.70
C ASP A 163 34.48 -1.70 -3.86
N ALA A 164 33.83 -1.11 -2.84
CA ALA A 164 33.48 0.32 -2.83
C ALA A 164 34.72 1.22 -2.84
N GLN A 165 35.73 0.90 -2.01
CA GLN A 165 37.00 1.62 -1.99
C GLN A 165 37.74 1.52 -3.33
N ALA A 166 37.80 0.33 -3.93
CA ALA A 166 38.40 0.13 -5.24
C ALA A 166 37.70 0.95 -6.34
N SER A 167 36.36 1.02 -6.29
CA SER A 167 35.55 1.83 -7.21
C SER A 167 35.86 3.32 -7.10
N VAL A 168 35.95 3.86 -5.89
CA VAL A 168 36.29 5.28 -5.66
C VAL A 168 37.71 5.59 -6.10
N LYS A 169 38.71 4.72 -5.80
CA LYS A 169 40.10 4.87 -6.28
C LYS A 169 40.15 4.96 -7.80
N LYS A 170 39.51 4.00 -8.49
CA LYS A 170 39.44 3.99 -9.95
C LYS A 170 38.77 5.25 -10.53
N SER A 171 37.72 5.73 -9.88
CA SER A 171 37.04 6.97 -10.28
C SER A 171 37.94 8.21 -10.08
N ASN A 172 38.68 8.29 -8.98
CA ASN A 172 39.60 9.36 -8.69
C ASN A 172 40.71 9.42 -9.75
N GLU A 173 41.34 8.28 -10.01
CA GLU A 173 42.39 8.16 -11.05
C GLU A 173 41.87 8.61 -12.43
N LYS A 174 40.70 8.09 -12.85
CA LYS A 174 40.12 8.40 -14.16
C LYS A 174 39.76 9.89 -14.34
N ASN A 175 39.27 10.53 -13.26
CA ASN A 175 38.70 11.89 -13.34
C ASN A 175 39.59 12.96 -12.70
N GLY A 176 40.82 12.65 -12.26
CA GLY A 176 41.72 13.57 -11.56
C GLY A 176 41.09 14.14 -10.27
N LYS A 177 40.26 13.33 -9.57
CA LYS A 177 39.57 13.70 -8.34
C LYS A 177 40.26 13.10 -7.11
N ASN A 178 39.96 13.62 -5.93
CA ASN A 178 40.45 13.10 -4.65
C ASN A 178 39.28 12.94 -3.66
N ALA A 179 38.24 12.20 -4.09
CA ALA A 179 37.13 11.86 -3.23
C ALA A 179 37.61 10.92 -2.10
N PRO A 180 37.15 11.11 -0.85
CA PRO A 180 37.50 10.23 0.25
C PRO A 180 37.00 8.80 0.02
N LEU A 181 37.78 7.82 0.49
CA LEU A 181 37.37 6.42 0.45
C LEU A 181 36.28 6.16 1.49
N PRO A 182 35.27 5.35 1.17
CA PRO A 182 34.25 4.98 2.13
C PRO A 182 34.83 4.19 3.29
N THR A 183 34.28 4.39 4.46
CA THR A 183 34.57 3.67 5.69
C THR A 183 33.59 2.52 5.90
N MET A 184 33.89 1.62 6.84
CA MET A 184 32.95 0.58 7.26
C MET A 184 31.63 1.17 7.80
N GLU A 185 31.70 2.32 8.47
CA GLU A 185 30.52 3.02 8.99
C GLU A 185 29.64 3.56 7.85
N ASP A 186 30.24 4.08 6.80
CA ASP A 186 29.50 4.54 5.62
C ASP A 186 28.74 3.38 4.95
N ILE A 187 29.39 2.21 4.82
CA ILE A 187 28.74 1.01 4.27
C ILE A 187 27.58 0.55 5.18
N LYS A 188 27.82 0.44 6.49
CA LYS A 188 26.82 0.00 7.47
C LYS A 188 25.60 0.93 7.54
N LYS A 189 25.77 2.23 7.33
CA LYS A 189 24.71 3.23 7.37
C LYS A 189 23.62 2.98 6.33
N ASP A 190 23.96 2.43 5.17
CA ASP A 190 23.00 2.11 4.12
C ASP A 190 22.09 0.94 4.51
N TYR A 191 22.63 -0.03 5.25
CA TYR A 191 21.85 -1.19 5.68
C TYR A 191 20.68 -0.76 6.55
N GLY A 192 19.49 -1.20 6.17
CA GLY A 192 18.24 -0.86 6.86
C GLY A 192 17.79 0.59 6.72
N SER A 193 18.38 1.38 5.82
CA SER A 193 17.98 2.79 5.65
C SER A 193 16.51 2.94 5.23
N SER A 194 16.02 2.09 4.33
CA SER A 194 14.60 2.09 3.92
C SER A 194 13.71 1.51 5.02
N TYR A 195 14.18 0.51 5.77
CA TYR A 195 13.47 0.03 6.94
C TYR A 195 13.23 1.18 7.94
N ARG A 196 14.28 1.92 8.31
CA ARG A 196 14.16 3.06 9.22
C ARG A 196 13.26 4.17 8.67
N ASN A 197 13.36 4.49 7.37
CA ASN A 197 12.51 5.48 6.72
C ASN A 197 11.04 5.04 6.71
N MET A 198 10.75 3.77 6.39
CA MET A 198 9.43 3.18 6.45
C MET A 198 8.81 3.28 7.85
N MET A 199 9.59 2.95 8.90
CA MET A 199 9.14 3.07 10.29
C MET A 199 8.86 4.52 10.68
N LYS A 200 9.65 5.48 10.16
CA LYS A 200 9.39 6.91 10.35
C LYS A 200 8.09 7.36 9.67
N GLU A 201 7.83 6.90 8.44
CA GLU A 201 6.60 7.24 7.71
C GLU A 201 5.35 6.76 8.44
N VAL A 202 5.35 5.53 8.96
CA VAL A 202 4.19 5.01 9.70
C VAL A 202 4.03 5.71 11.04
N LYS A 203 5.13 5.95 11.76
CA LYS A 203 5.08 6.69 13.03
C LYS A 203 4.54 8.10 12.84
N ASP A 204 4.96 8.80 11.83
CA ASP A 204 4.49 10.14 11.51
C ASP A 204 2.96 10.17 11.28
N VAL A 205 2.42 9.19 10.54
CA VAL A 205 0.97 9.09 10.35
C VAL A 205 0.25 8.72 11.65
N MET A 206 0.76 7.76 12.41
CA MET A 206 0.13 7.37 13.68
C MET A 206 0.04 8.53 14.67
N ASP A 207 1.08 9.39 14.72
CA ASP A 207 1.15 10.53 15.63
C ASP A 207 0.39 11.77 15.11
N ASN A 208 0.33 11.97 13.77
CA ASN A 208 -0.06 13.26 13.17
C ASN A 208 -1.22 13.17 12.16
N HIS A 209 -1.90 12.01 12.03
CA HIS A 209 -2.95 11.79 11.00
C HIS A 209 -4.06 12.87 11.04
N ALA A 210 -4.48 13.31 12.22
CA ALA A 210 -5.52 14.33 12.37
C ALA A 210 -5.09 15.73 11.86
N THR A 211 -3.77 16.00 11.82
CA THR A 211 -3.22 17.21 11.21
C THR A 211 -3.04 17.03 9.70
N MET A 212 -2.70 15.83 9.26
CA MET A 212 -2.53 15.49 7.86
C MET A 212 -3.86 15.45 7.10
N PHE A 213 -4.89 14.95 7.77
CA PHE A 213 -6.24 14.72 7.26
C PHE A 213 -7.24 15.28 8.29
N PRO A 214 -7.58 16.57 8.22
CA PRO A 214 -8.45 17.23 9.20
C PRO A 214 -9.82 16.58 9.36
N GLU A 215 -10.29 15.86 8.33
CA GLU A 215 -11.54 15.09 8.31
C GLU A 215 -11.55 13.96 9.36
N LEU A 216 -10.36 13.53 9.78
CA LEU A 216 -10.15 12.43 10.73
C LEU A 216 -9.92 12.91 12.17
N LYS A 217 -10.06 14.23 12.41
CA LYS A 217 -9.85 14.83 13.72
C LYS A 217 -10.72 14.18 14.81
N GLY A 218 -10.09 13.85 15.93
CA GLY A 218 -10.76 13.23 17.08
C GLY A 218 -10.85 11.70 17.03
N ARG A 219 -10.50 11.05 15.92
CA ARG A 219 -10.45 9.60 15.79
C ARG A 219 -9.07 9.07 16.17
N PRO A 220 -8.95 8.03 17.01
CA PRO A 220 -7.66 7.37 17.23
C PRO A 220 -7.21 6.61 15.97
N ALA A 221 -5.91 6.53 15.71
CA ALA A 221 -5.36 5.68 14.65
C ALA A 221 -5.11 4.26 15.16
N GLU A 222 -5.48 3.26 14.38
CA GLU A 222 -5.24 1.85 14.65
C GLU A 222 -4.51 1.20 13.48
N LEU A 223 -3.29 0.71 13.72
CA LEU A 223 -2.57 -0.06 12.71
C LEU A 223 -3.28 -1.40 12.49
N ALA A 224 -3.75 -1.63 11.25
CA ALA A 224 -4.64 -2.73 10.88
C ALA A 224 -3.98 -3.80 10.00
N GLY A 225 -2.92 -3.45 9.23
CA GLY A 225 -2.22 -4.42 8.40
C GLY A 225 -0.99 -3.88 7.69
N PHE A 226 -0.24 -4.80 7.11
CA PHE A 226 0.97 -4.55 6.33
C PHE A 226 0.89 -5.27 4.98
N VAL A 227 1.28 -4.61 3.91
CA VAL A 227 1.38 -5.18 2.56
C VAL A 227 2.80 -5.01 2.03
N TRP A 228 3.39 -6.12 1.60
CA TRP A 228 4.74 -6.17 1.04
C TRP A 228 4.73 -6.51 -0.45
N PHE A 229 5.39 -5.68 -1.27
CA PHE A 229 5.54 -5.94 -2.69
C PHE A 229 6.95 -5.56 -3.16
N GLN A 230 7.89 -6.47 -2.96
CA GLN A 230 9.33 -6.29 -3.20
C GLN A 230 9.95 -7.65 -3.52
N GLY A 231 11.15 -7.69 -4.05
CA GLY A 231 11.96 -8.91 -4.24
C GLY A 231 12.82 -8.89 -5.50
N PHE A 232 12.47 -8.09 -6.52
CA PHE A 232 13.18 -8.10 -7.80
C PHE A 232 14.67 -7.75 -7.68
N ASN A 233 15.04 -6.84 -6.80
CA ASN A 233 16.44 -6.47 -6.61
C ASN A 233 17.26 -7.52 -5.83
N ASP A 234 16.61 -8.47 -5.20
CA ASP A 234 17.26 -9.54 -4.44
C ASP A 234 17.55 -10.79 -5.29
N ILE A 235 17.04 -10.89 -6.53
CA ILE A 235 17.27 -12.04 -7.42
C ILE A 235 18.68 -12.05 -8.03
N PHE A 236 19.49 -11.03 -7.79
CA PHE A 236 20.81 -10.82 -8.37
C PHE A 236 21.92 -11.06 -7.32
N GLY A 237 21.96 -12.25 -6.74
CA GLY A 237 23.01 -12.69 -5.81
C GLY A 237 22.65 -12.57 -4.32
N ALA A 238 21.46 -12.07 -3.98
CA ALA A 238 20.98 -11.99 -2.59
C ALA A 238 19.79 -12.94 -2.31
N GLU A 239 19.40 -13.72 -3.30
CA GLU A 239 18.22 -14.58 -3.26
C GLU A 239 18.28 -15.64 -2.16
N LYS A 240 19.45 -16.14 -1.82
CA LYS A 240 19.63 -17.20 -0.82
C LYS A 240 19.34 -16.76 0.62
N GLU A 241 19.52 -15.46 0.90
CA GLU A 241 19.22 -14.89 2.22
C GLU A 241 17.77 -14.38 2.34
N TYR A 242 17.03 -14.36 1.23
CA TYR A 242 15.71 -13.70 1.20
C TYR A 242 14.73 -14.29 2.21
N GLU A 243 14.64 -15.61 2.33
CA GLU A 243 13.73 -16.27 3.26
C GLU A 243 14.03 -15.90 4.72
N SER A 244 15.29 -16.00 5.12
CA SER A 244 15.72 -15.62 6.47
C SER A 244 15.47 -14.13 6.75
N ASN A 245 15.88 -13.25 5.82
CA ASN A 245 15.67 -11.82 5.94
C ASN A 245 14.18 -11.46 6.02
N MET A 246 13.30 -12.17 5.31
CA MET A 246 11.86 -11.94 5.35
C MET A 246 11.25 -12.32 6.70
N LYS A 247 11.68 -13.42 7.30
CA LYS A 247 11.27 -13.80 8.67
C LYS A 247 11.70 -12.74 9.69
N HIS A 248 12.95 -12.31 9.64
CA HIS A 248 13.44 -11.21 10.47
C HIS A 248 12.62 -9.93 10.27
N PHE A 249 12.38 -9.55 9.01
CA PHE A 249 11.64 -8.34 8.66
C PHE A 249 10.22 -8.34 9.23
N ILE A 250 9.46 -9.43 9.08
CA ILE A 250 8.09 -9.54 9.61
C ILE A 250 8.11 -9.40 11.14
N ASN A 251 9.03 -10.09 11.82
CA ASN A 251 9.14 -10.10 13.27
C ASN A 251 9.56 -8.72 13.81
N ASP A 252 10.56 -8.08 13.19
CA ASP A 252 11.04 -6.76 13.60
C ASP A 252 9.96 -5.68 13.38
N VAL A 253 9.27 -5.69 12.23
CA VAL A 253 8.14 -4.78 11.97
C VAL A 253 7.06 -4.92 13.06
N ARG A 254 6.70 -6.16 13.41
CA ARG A 254 5.71 -6.42 14.47
C ARG A 254 6.17 -5.97 15.84
N LYS A 255 7.43 -6.20 16.16
CA LYS A 255 8.07 -5.77 17.42
C LYS A 255 8.09 -4.25 17.52
N ASP A 256 8.64 -3.58 16.51
CA ASP A 256 8.85 -2.12 16.52
C ASP A 256 7.54 -1.34 16.49
N LEU A 257 6.47 -1.92 15.89
CA LEU A 257 5.13 -1.36 15.90
C LEU A 257 4.27 -1.83 17.09
N ASN A 258 4.82 -2.67 17.98
CA ASN A 258 4.10 -3.26 19.11
C ASN A 258 2.78 -3.95 18.70
N LYS A 259 2.82 -4.69 17.59
CA LYS A 259 1.67 -5.41 17.02
C LYS A 259 2.07 -6.85 16.64
N PRO A 260 2.20 -7.77 17.64
CA PRO A 260 2.81 -9.09 17.44
C PRO A 260 2.07 -10.00 16.44
N LYS A 261 0.81 -9.73 16.18
CA LYS A 261 -0.02 -10.45 15.20
C LYS A 261 -0.54 -9.54 14.07
N LEU A 262 0.19 -8.46 13.74
CA LEU A 262 -0.19 -7.60 12.62
C LEU A 262 -0.40 -8.44 11.36
N PRO A 263 -1.59 -8.37 10.72
CA PRO A 263 -1.83 -9.02 9.43
C PRO A 263 -0.79 -8.59 8.40
N PHE A 264 -0.19 -9.54 7.68
CA PHE A 264 0.89 -9.29 6.75
C PHE A 264 0.61 -9.99 5.42
N VAL A 265 0.41 -9.22 4.36
CA VAL A 265 0.16 -9.73 3.00
C VAL A 265 1.40 -9.55 2.14
N ILE A 266 1.78 -10.58 1.39
CA ILE A 266 2.95 -10.60 0.52
C ILE A 266 2.51 -10.87 -0.92
N GLY A 267 2.73 -9.92 -1.83
CA GLY A 267 2.67 -10.16 -3.26
C GLY A 267 3.98 -10.82 -3.72
N ALA A 268 3.97 -12.13 -3.92
CA ALA A 268 5.16 -12.86 -4.37
C ALA A 268 5.48 -12.53 -5.84
N LEU A 269 6.78 -12.53 -6.17
CA LEU A 269 7.28 -12.15 -7.49
C LEU A 269 6.55 -12.87 -8.64
N GLY A 270 6.19 -12.12 -9.68
CA GLY A 270 5.40 -12.59 -10.81
C GLY A 270 5.83 -12.04 -12.17
N GLN A 271 7.00 -11.38 -12.26
CA GLN A 271 7.46 -10.73 -13.51
C GLN A 271 7.78 -11.72 -14.64
N ASN A 272 7.85 -13.02 -14.34
CA ASN A 272 7.94 -14.10 -15.34
C ASN A 272 6.64 -14.26 -16.15
N GLY A 273 5.51 -13.74 -15.66
CA GLY A 273 4.21 -13.92 -16.31
C GLY A 273 3.80 -15.37 -16.42
N SER A 274 3.35 -15.79 -17.60
CA SER A 274 2.95 -17.18 -17.88
C SER A 274 4.14 -18.15 -18.00
N LYS A 275 5.38 -17.66 -18.09
CA LYS A 275 6.56 -18.52 -18.22
C LYS A 275 6.99 -19.06 -16.84
N PRO A 276 7.59 -20.25 -16.78
CA PRO A 276 8.18 -20.74 -15.54
C PRO A 276 9.23 -19.77 -15.00
N ALA A 277 9.18 -19.47 -13.70
CA ALA A 277 10.27 -18.76 -13.07
C ALA A 277 11.50 -19.66 -12.92
N SER A 278 12.69 -19.06 -12.96
CA SER A 278 13.96 -19.76 -12.80
C SER A 278 14.99 -18.88 -12.08
N GLY A 279 16.12 -19.48 -11.68
CA GLY A 279 17.22 -18.76 -11.03
C GLY A 279 16.79 -18.01 -9.79
N GLY A 280 17.39 -16.85 -9.53
CA GLY A 280 17.08 -16.03 -8.36
C GLY A 280 15.62 -15.64 -8.21
N MET A 281 14.89 -15.45 -9.33
CA MET A 281 13.45 -15.15 -9.27
C MET A 281 12.63 -16.30 -8.66
N LEU A 282 12.94 -17.55 -9.02
CA LEU A 282 12.29 -18.72 -8.44
C LEU A 282 12.59 -18.80 -6.94
N VAL A 283 13.87 -18.68 -6.56
CA VAL A 283 14.29 -18.74 -5.16
C VAL A 283 13.60 -17.69 -4.30
N VAL A 284 13.59 -16.43 -4.73
CA VAL A 284 12.92 -15.35 -3.98
C VAL A 284 11.41 -15.57 -3.89
N ARG A 285 10.76 -16.01 -4.98
CA ARG A 285 9.33 -16.30 -4.96
C ARG A 285 8.98 -17.46 -4.02
N GLU A 286 9.77 -18.53 -4.04
CA GLU A 286 9.57 -19.66 -3.12
C GLU A 286 9.77 -19.22 -1.67
N ALA A 287 10.79 -18.41 -1.38
CA ALA A 287 11.00 -17.82 -0.07
C ALA A 287 9.82 -16.96 0.40
N GLN A 288 9.23 -16.16 -0.50
CA GLN A 288 8.03 -15.38 -0.20
C GLN A 288 6.81 -16.27 0.09
N MET A 289 6.60 -17.32 -0.72
CA MET A 289 5.49 -18.25 -0.53
C MET A 289 5.66 -19.11 0.74
N ALA A 290 6.89 -19.45 1.12
CA ALA A 290 7.21 -20.21 2.33
C ALA A 290 6.73 -19.51 3.62
N MET A 291 6.51 -18.17 3.58
CA MET A 291 5.96 -17.44 4.74
C MET A 291 4.56 -17.93 5.15
N ASN A 292 3.81 -18.55 4.24
CA ASN A 292 2.50 -19.16 4.56
C ASN A 292 2.63 -20.38 5.50
N ASP A 293 3.78 -21.06 5.47
CA ASP A 293 4.01 -22.33 6.16
C ASP A 293 4.80 -22.16 7.46
N VAL A 294 5.28 -20.95 7.75
CA VAL A 294 5.96 -20.63 9.01
C VAL A 294 4.95 -20.76 10.17
N PRO A 295 5.18 -21.63 11.16
CA PRO A 295 4.17 -21.90 12.20
C PRO A 295 3.70 -20.65 12.98
N GLU A 296 4.61 -19.73 13.30
CA GLU A 296 4.31 -18.49 14.03
C GLU A 296 3.52 -17.46 13.20
N PHE A 297 3.53 -17.62 11.86
CA PHE A 297 2.84 -16.74 10.90
C PHE A 297 1.46 -17.27 10.50
N LYS A 298 1.11 -18.47 10.93
CA LYS A 298 -0.15 -19.11 10.56
C LYS A 298 -1.35 -18.25 10.99
N GLY A 299 -2.22 -17.95 10.03
CA GLY A 299 -3.43 -17.14 10.26
C GLY A 299 -3.20 -15.63 10.37
N ASN A 300 -1.94 -15.15 10.23
CA ASN A 300 -1.62 -13.72 10.27
C ASN A 300 -0.59 -13.26 9.21
N VAL A 301 -0.13 -14.18 8.35
CA VAL A 301 0.62 -13.87 7.12
C VAL A 301 -0.05 -14.59 5.96
N LYS A 302 -0.16 -13.93 4.81
CA LYS A 302 -0.64 -14.52 3.56
C LYS A 302 0.19 -14.04 2.38
N ALA A 303 0.89 -14.96 1.72
CA ALA A 303 1.56 -14.73 0.46
C ALA A 303 0.73 -15.31 -0.70
N PHE A 304 0.67 -14.60 -1.82
CA PHE A 304 0.01 -15.06 -3.04
C PHE A 304 0.89 -14.85 -4.27
N ARG A 305 0.65 -15.62 -5.32
CA ARG A 305 1.41 -15.60 -6.58
C ARG A 305 0.91 -14.51 -7.52
N ALA A 306 1.73 -13.45 -7.74
CA ALA A 306 1.38 -12.35 -8.64
C ALA A 306 1.47 -12.74 -10.14
N ASP A 307 2.25 -13.75 -10.51
CA ASP A 307 2.35 -14.27 -11.88
C ASP A 307 1.04 -14.92 -12.37
N LEU A 308 0.24 -15.51 -11.48
CA LEU A 308 -1.06 -16.10 -11.85
C LEU A 308 -2.09 -15.03 -12.25
N LEU A 309 -1.80 -13.75 -12.02
CA LEU A 309 -2.68 -12.62 -12.33
C LEU A 309 -2.27 -11.89 -13.61
N VAL A 310 -1.34 -12.47 -14.38
CA VAL A 310 -0.74 -11.85 -15.56
C VAL A 310 -1.77 -11.26 -16.53
N ASP A 311 -1.44 -10.12 -17.08
CA ASP A 311 -2.10 -9.57 -18.26
C ASP A 311 -1.48 -10.22 -19.51
N LYS A 312 -2.16 -11.24 -20.01
CA LYS A 312 -1.69 -12.01 -21.17
C LYS A 312 -1.58 -11.18 -22.43
N ALA A 313 -2.47 -10.20 -22.63
CA ALA A 313 -2.39 -9.32 -23.79
C ALA A 313 -1.10 -8.49 -23.78
N ALA A 314 -0.72 -7.95 -22.61
CA ALA A 314 0.55 -7.24 -22.48
C ALA A 314 1.76 -8.17 -22.64
N GLU A 315 1.69 -9.38 -22.10
CA GLU A 315 2.75 -10.39 -22.25
C GLU A 315 2.98 -10.81 -23.70
N GLU A 316 1.92 -11.09 -24.43
CA GLU A 316 1.96 -11.51 -25.83
C GLU A 316 2.44 -10.38 -26.77
N MET A 317 2.07 -9.15 -26.46
CA MET A 317 2.44 -7.98 -27.29
C MET A 317 3.87 -7.50 -27.05
N PHE A 318 4.40 -7.70 -25.85
CA PHE A 318 5.68 -7.12 -25.41
C PHE A 318 6.89 -7.47 -26.33
N PRO A 319 7.05 -8.69 -26.90
CA PRO A 319 8.19 -8.99 -27.76
C PRO A 319 8.36 -8.02 -28.94
N ASN A 320 7.27 -7.42 -29.41
CA ASN A 320 7.22 -6.50 -30.54
C ASN A 320 6.81 -5.07 -30.13
N TRP A 321 6.86 -4.73 -28.85
CA TRP A 321 6.29 -3.51 -28.28
C TRP A 321 6.77 -2.21 -28.96
N GLN A 322 8.05 -2.13 -29.37
CA GLN A 322 8.62 -0.94 -30.00
C GLN A 322 8.05 -0.67 -31.41
N LYS A 323 7.54 -1.70 -32.08
CA LYS A 323 7.00 -1.63 -33.44
C LYS A 323 5.48 -1.69 -33.47
N ASN A 324 4.85 -1.96 -32.31
CA ASN A 324 3.41 -2.10 -32.23
C ASN A 324 2.77 -0.83 -31.64
N PRO A 325 2.00 -0.06 -32.43
CA PRO A 325 1.34 1.16 -31.95
C PRO A 325 0.32 0.88 -30.85
N GLU A 326 -0.29 -0.32 -30.81
CA GLU A 326 -1.25 -0.74 -29.79
C GLU A 326 -0.60 -0.99 -28.43
N TRP A 327 0.74 -0.99 -28.36
CA TRP A 327 1.42 -1.16 -27.06
C TRP A 327 1.00 -0.10 -26.03
N SER A 328 0.85 1.15 -26.44
CA SER A 328 0.42 2.23 -25.54
C SER A 328 -0.98 2.04 -24.96
N HIS A 329 -1.78 1.15 -25.54
CA HIS A 329 -3.12 0.77 -25.11
C HIS A 329 -3.14 -0.52 -24.25
N THR A 330 -1.99 -1.21 -24.14
CA THR A 330 -1.88 -2.51 -23.50
C THR A 330 -0.86 -2.55 -22.38
N GLY A 331 0.29 -1.90 -22.57
CA GLY A 331 1.35 -1.78 -21.57
C GLY A 331 2.03 -0.41 -21.62
N SER A 332 2.82 -0.10 -20.60
CA SER A 332 3.49 1.20 -20.49
C SER A 332 4.95 1.10 -19.99
N ASP A 333 5.43 -0.09 -19.64
CA ASP A 333 6.77 -0.30 -19.07
C ASP A 333 7.31 -1.70 -19.41
N ARG A 334 8.40 -2.10 -18.80
CA ARG A 334 9.16 -3.34 -18.99
C ARG A 334 8.59 -4.52 -18.17
N PRO A 335 8.99 -5.77 -18.48
CA PRO A 335 8.55 -6.96 -17.74
C PRO A 335 8.80 -6.88 -16.24
N TYR A 336 9.96 -6.33 -15.81
CA TYR A 336 10.28 -6.18 -14.39
C TYR A 336 9.35 -5.20 -13.64
N HIS A 337 8.56 -4.41 -14.38
CA HIS A 337 7.47 -3.60 -13.86
C HIS A 337 6.10 -4.10 -14.32
N TYR A 338 5.93 -5.42 -14.46
CA TYR A 338 4.65 -6.02 -14.87
C TYR A 338 4.10 -5.41 -16.17
N TYR A 339 4.99 -5.07 -17.12
CA TYR A 339 4.72 -4.34 -18.37
C TYR A 339 4.10 -2.95 -18.17
N GLY A 340 4.04 -2.43 -16.96
CA GLY A 340 3.25 -1.25 -16.63
C GLY A 340 1.77 -1.44 -16.95
N SER A 341 1.27 -2.68 -16.99
CA SER A 341 -0.12 -3.01 -17.29
C SER A 341 -1.04 -2.57 -16.16
N ALA A 342 -1.99 -1.69 -16.44
CA ALA A 342 -2.97 -1.26 -15.46
C ALA A 342 -3.87 -2.43 -15.02
N ILE A 343 -4.17 -3.36 -15.91
CA ILE A 343 -4.93 -4.58 -15.63
C ILE A 343 -4.20 -5.47 -14.62
N TRP A 344 -2.88 -5.65 -14.79
CA TRP A 344 -2.13 -6.52 -13.88
C TRP A 344 -1.98 -5.87 -12.50
N PHE A 345 -1.66 -4.57 -12.44
CA PHE A 345 -1.63 -3.83 -11.16
C PHE A 345 -2.98 -3.83 -10.44
N ASN A 346 -4.09 -3.68 -11.18
CA ASN A 346 -5.44 -3.77 -10.64
C ASN A 346 -5.70 -5.15 -10.02
N ARG A 347 -5.44 -6.25 -10.74
CA ARG A 347 -5.61 -7.62 -10.25
C ARG A 347 -4.75 -7.90 -9.01
N ILE A 348 -3.50 -7.43 -8.99
CA ILE A 348 -2.61 -7.59 -7.84
C ILE A 348 -3.14 -6.81 -6.63
N GLY A 349 -3.56 -5.56 -6.81
CA GLY A 349 -4.15 -4.75 -5.74
C GLY A 349 -5.42 -5.40 -5.16
N LYS A 350 -6.28 -5.94 -6.03
CA LYS A 350 -7.46 -6.71 -5.59
C LYS A 350 -7.08 -7.95 -4.78
N ALA A 351 -6.11 -8.74 -5.26
CA ALA A 351 -5.64 -9.93 -4.54
C ALA A 351 -5.03 -9.58 -3.16
N MET A 352 -4.31 -8.45 -3.06
CA MET A 352 -3.83 -7.92 -1.79
C MET A 352 -5.00 -7.59 -0.85
N GLY A 353 -6.04 -6.95 -1.35
CA GLY A 353 -7.25 -6.63 -0.61
C GLY A 353 -7.97 -7.88 -0.12
N ASP A 354 -8.17 -8.87 -0.98
CA ASP A 354 -8.85 -10.12 -0.64
C ASP A 354 -8.06 -10.91 0.42
N ALA A 355 -6.72 -10.99 0.29
CA ALA A 355 -5.85 -11.62 1.28
C ALA A 355 -5.91 -10.88 2.64
N MET A 356 -5.95 -9.56 2.64
CA MET A 356 -6.05 -8.77 3.88
C MET A 356 -7.40 -8.97 4.57
N LYS A 357 -8.50 -9.04 3.81
CA LYS A 357 -9.84 -9.35 4.36
C LYS A 357 -9.86 -10.71 5.06
N GLU A 358 -9.28 -11.75 4.45
CA GLU A 358 -9.20 -13.08 5.06
C GLU A 358 -8.45 -13.03 6.40
N LEU A 359 -7.30 -12.35 6.46
CA LEU A 359 -6.52 -12.22 7.69
C LEU A 359 -7.21 -11.36 8.75
N SER A 360 -8.07 -10.43 8.34
CA SER A 360 -8.84 -9.57 9.25
C SER A 360 -10.06 -10.28 9.85
N ALA A 361 -10.65 -11.22 9.11
CA ALA A 361 -11.81 -12.02 9.56
C ALA A 361 -11.42 -13.16 10.51
N ALA A 362 -10.15 -13.56 10.53
CA ALA A 362 -9.64 -14.67 11.37
C ALA A 362 -9.35 -14.28 12.84
N LYS A 363 -9.77 -13.08 13.27
CA LYS A 363 -9.55 -12.56 14.64
C LYS A 363 -10.64 -12.95 15.61
#